data_cef3d37033ba8a92ff6237c79ba3b7cc
#
_entry.id   cef3d37033ba8a92ff6237c79ba3b7cc
#
_cell.length_a   1.000
_cell.length_b   1.000
_cell.length_c   1.000
_cell.angle_alpha   90.00
_cell.angle_beta   90.00
_cell.angle_gamma   90.00
#
_symmetry.space_group_name_H-M   'P 1'
#
loop_
_entity.id
_entity.type
_entity.pdbx_description
1 polymer ?
#
loop_
_entity_poly.entity_id
_entity_poly.type
_entity_poly.pdbx_seq_one_letter_code
_entity_poly.pdbx_strand_id
1 'polypeptide(L)'
;MLLIFLGAAALARPAALQARVVVDETGRRVNVPDHPQRLVSLAPSITETLYALGLGDRLVGDTDYCDYPPQAKLKPHVGNVLNPSLEKIVALKPDLVLGIAEANRRQTADQLQRLGIPLYGLTDHTLDDTLRSIADLGRALDCNVAATALEQNLRRRVAEVERRVAGEARPKVLFVVWHQPLTTAGPHTFISDVIHRAGGVSISDDLKSEWPGLTLEAALDRDPDVILFPSHVELSPPLDEIKRLPGWREFRAVKQNRLYVVSESIIHPSPRLIDALEQVAAILHPEAFAMAASDEWRVASDEQQAPGFSSRREGFACSSLATRHLSLTATLTGLPPQQIEAAQ
;
A
#
# COMPACT_ATOMS: atom_id res chain seq x y z
N MET A 1 42.95 0.74 62.17
CA MET A 1 42.55 1.88 61.29
C MET A 1 41.94 1.28 60.10
N LEU A 2 40.57 1.21 60.08
CA LEU A 2 39.76 0.51 59.10
C LEU A 2 39.19 1.58 58.14
N LEU A 3 39.63 1.61 56.86
CA LEU A 3 39.14 2.51 55.83
C LEU A 3 37.94 1.90 55.18
N ILE A 4 36.75 2.48 55.41
CA ILE A 4 35.52 2.14 54.76
C ILE A 4 35.45 2.89 53.43
N PHE A 5 35.57 2.19 52.29
CA PHE A 5 35.29 2.75 50.96
C PHE A 5 33.76 2.77 50.74
N LEU A 6 33.14 3.94 50.83
CA LEU A 6 31.80 4.15 50.33
C LEU A 6 31.87 4.27 48.81
N GLY A 7 31.49 3.21 48.08
CA GLY A 7 31.26 3.25 46.64
C GLY A 7 29.95 4.00 46.34
N ALA A 8 30.06 5.19 45.76
CA ALA A 8 28.89 5.89 45.22
C ALA A 8 28.36 5.15 43.96
N ALA A 9 27.29 4.39 44.14
CA ALA A 9 26.54 3.87 43.01
C ALA A 9 25.84 5.05 42.29
N ALA A 10 26.39 5.46 41.16
CA ALA A 10 25.74 6.41 40.27
C ALA A 10 24.45 5.74 39.72
N LEU A 11 23.30 6.13 40.23
CA LEU A 11 22.01 5.81 39.66
C LEU A 11 21.94 6.46 38.29
N ALA A 12 22.18 5.66 37.22
CA ALA A 12 21.95 6.08 35.87
C ALA A 12 20.45 6.43 35.75
N ARG A 13 20.12 7.72 35.71
CA ARG A 13 18.78 8.17 35.34
C ARG A 13 18.48 7.65 33.91
N PRO A 14 17.31 7.03 33.68
CA PRO A 14 16.92 6.75 32.31
C PRO A 14 16.93 8.09 31.55
N ALA A 15 17.66 8.16 30.45
CA ALA A 15 17.61 9.32 29.57
C ALA A 15 16.14 9.53 29.22
N ALA A 16 15.57 10.67 29.62
CA ALA A 16 14.25 11.05 29.19
C ALA A 16 14.29 11.04 27.67
N LEU A 17 13.45 10.23 27.03
CA LEU A 17 13.28 10.22 25.57
C LEU A 17 12.98 11.66 25.17
N GLN A 18 13.97 12.32 24.55
CA GLN A 18 13.74 13.62 23.97
C GLN A 18 12.69 13.44 22.88
N ALA A 19 11.69 14.28 22.89
CA ALA A 19 10.60 14.28 21.93
C ALA A 19 10.49 15.66 21.30
N ARG A 20 10.29 15.68 20.01
CA ARG A 20 10.04 16.90 19.24
C ARG A 20 8.59 17.00 18.79
N VAL A 21 8.07 18.21 18.71
CA VAL A 21 6.76 18.46 18.13
C VAL A 21 6.91 18.52 16.62
N VAL A 22 6.27 17.62 15.90
CA VAL A 22 6.12 17.65 14.44
C VAL A 22 4.66 17.92 14.07
N VAL A 23 4.44 18.48 12.90
CA VAL A 23 3.10 18.58 12.30
C VAL A 23 2.94 17.38 11.37
N ASP A 24 1.91 16.56 11.60
CA ASP A 24 1.59 15.44 10.71
C ASP A 24 0.89 15.94 9.44
N GLU A 25 0.64 15.06 8.48
CA GLU A 25 0.05 15.43 7.19
C GLU A 25 -1.42 15.86 7.33
N THR A 26 -2.06 15.57 8.45
CA THR A 26 -3.42 16.06 8.78
C THR A 26 -3.42 17.46 9.43
N GLY A 27 -2.24 18.07 9.61
CA GLY A 27 -2.07 19.35 10.27
C GLY A 27 -2.04 19.30 11.80
N ARG A 28 -2.02 18.11 12.43
CA ARG A 28 -1.98 17.96 13.89
C ARG A 28 -0.54 18.03 14.40
N ARG A 29 -0.39 18.63 15.58
CA ARG A 29 0.87 18.65 16.31
C ARG A 29 1.02 17.34 17.09
N VAL A 30 2.05 16.56 16.78
CA VAL A 30 2.34 15.27 17.39
C VAL A 30 3.67 15.31 18.09
N ASN A 31 3.74 14.83 19.33
CA ASN A 31 4.99 14.65 20.05
C ASN A 31 5.65 13.34 19.62
N VAL A 32 6.62 13.42 18.74
CA VAL A 32 7.34 12.25 18.22
C VAL A 32 8.67 12.12 18.96
N PRO A 33 9.04 10.94 19.52
CA PRO A 33 10.38 10.70 20.04
C PRO A 33 11.45 11.03 18.99
N ASP A 34 12.62 11.52 19.41
CA ASP A 34 13.69 11.88 18.46
C ASP A 34 14.15 10.66 17.62
N HIS A 35 14.15 9.49 18.23
CA HIS A 35 14.53 8.22 17.59
C HIS A 35 13.50 7.13 17.95
N PRO A 36 12.31 7.11 17.32
CA PRO A 36 11.30 6.12 17.65
C PRO A 36 11.78 4.71 17.26
N GLN A 37 11.72 3.78 18.21
CA GLN A 37 12.24 2.41 18.06
C GLN A 37 11.12 1.34 18.00
N ARG A 38 9.92 1.68 18.45
CA ARG A 38 8.79 0.75 18.52
C ARG A 38 7.60 1.32 17.75
N LEU A 39 7.55 0.98 16.47
CA LEU A 39 6.54 1.49 15.56
C LEU A 39 5.38 0.50 15.44
N VAL A 40 4.15 1.00 15.42
CA VAL A 40 2.97 0.25 14.99
C VAL A 40 2.42 0.90 13.74
N SER A 41 2.19 0.09 12.71
CA SER A 41 1.59 0.50 11.44
C SER A 41 0.12 0.12 11.40
N LEU A 42 -0.76 1.06 11.05
CA LEU A 42 -2.20 0.81 10.93
C LEU A 42 -2.68 0.67 9.47
N ALA A 43 -1.78 0.50 8.51
CA ALA A 43 -2.13 0.26 7.12
C ALA A 43 -1.02 -0.48 6.36
N PRO A 44 -1.36 -1.31 5.33
CA PRO A 44 -0.37 -1.99 4.50
C PRO A 44 0.62 -1.05 3.82
N SER A 45 0.16 0.07 3.26
CA SER A 45 1.00 1.07 2.60
C SER A 45 2.08 1.65 3.52
N ILE A 46 1.74 1.88 4.79
CA ILE A 46 2.69 2.35 5.82
C ILE A 46 3.72 1.26 6.12
N THR A 47 3.26 0.02 6.32
CA THR A 47 4.15 -1.14 6.55
C THR A 47 5.15 -1.29 5.41
N GLU A 48 4.70 -1.27 4.17
CA GLU A 48 5.56 -1.34 2.97
C GLU A 48 6.58 -0.19 2.93
N THR A 49 6.14 1.03 3.25
CA THR A 49 7.02 2.21 3.30
C THR A 49 8.09 2.07 4.39
N LEU A 50 7.73 1.58 5.59
CA LEU A 50 8.69 1.35 6.67
C LEU A 50 9.75 0.32 6.28
N TYR A 51 9.36 -0.76 5.62
CA TYR A 51 10.33 -1.74 5.11
C TYR A 51 11.22 -1.16 4.02
N ALA A 52 10.67 -0.38 3.09
CA ALA A 52 11.44 0.30 2.04
C ALA A 52 12.45 1.33 2.60
N LEU A 53 12.14 1.92 3.76
CA LEU A 53 13.04 2.82 4.50
C LEU A 53 14.06 2.07 5.37
N GLY A 54 14.05 0.72 5.40
CA GLY A 54 14.93 -0.08 6.25
C GLY A 54 14.55 -0.09 7.73
N LEU A 55 13.31 0.26 8.07
CA LEU A 55 12.81 0.36 9.45
C LEU A 55 12.01 -0.88 9.91
N GLY A 56 12.04 -1.97 9.14
CA GLY A 56 11.30 -3.20 9.46
C GLY A 56 11.61 -3.78 10.84
N ASP A 57 12.84 -3.60 11.35
CA ASP A 57 13.23 -4.05 12.70
C ASP A 57 12.58 -3.22 13.82
N ARG A 58 12.24 -1.94 13.53
CA ARG A 58 11.53 -1.07 14.47
C ARG A 58 10.02 -1.34 14.48
N LEU A 59 9.47 -2.03 13.46
CA LEU A 59 8.06 -2.37 13.38
C LEU A 59 7.74 -3.50 14.36
N VAL A 60 6.96 -3.21 15.40
CA VAL A 60 6.58 -4.15 16.46
C VAL A 60 5.16 -4.70 16.29
N GLY A 61 4.37 -4.13 15.38
CA GLY A 61 3.05 -4.61 15.03
C GLY A 61 2.47 -3.88 13.84
N ASP A 62 1.57 -4.57 13.13
CA ASP A 62 0.89 -4.07 11.94
C ASP A 62 -0.55 -4.59 11.84
N THR A 63 -1.26 -4.38 10.73
CA THR A 63 -2.64 -4.86 10.55
C THR A 63 -2.70 -6.24 9.92
N ASP A 64 -3.88 -6.88 10.01
CA ASP A 64 -4.14 -8.23 9.46
C ASP A 64 -3.90 -8.33 7.93
N TYR A 65 -3.86 -7.18 7.23
CA TYR A 65 -3.67 -7.10 5.77
C TYR A 65 -2.24 -6.78 5.35
N CYS A 66 -1.30 -6.69 6.30
CA CYS A 66 0.10 -6.39 6.01
C CYS A 66 0.85 -7.67 5.62
N ASP A 67 0.91 -7.95 4.34
CA ASP A 67 1.49 -9.19 3.80
C ASP A 67 2.76 -8.97 2.98
N TYR A 68 3.13 -7.72 2.72
CA TYR A 68 4.34 -7.35 1.99
C TYR A 68 5.23 -6.37 2.80
N PRO A 69 6.56 -6.59 2.78
CA PRO A 69 7.23 -7.80 2.26
C PRO A 69 6.87 -9.03 3.12
N PRO A 70 7.27 -10.27 2.71
CA PRO A 70 6.89 -11.49 3.46
C PRO A 70 7.20 -11.46 4.95
N GLN A 71 8.19 -10.67 5.36
CA GLN A 71 8.56 -10.48 6.77
C GLN A 71 7.47 -9.76 7.58
N ALA A 72 6.59 -8.96 6.95
CA ALA A 72 5.47 -8.30 7.62
C ALA A 72 4.50 -9.32 8.21
N LYS A 73 4.24 -10.43 7.50
CA LYS A 73 3.38 -11.53 8.00
C LYS A 73 3.83 -12.16 9.32
N LEU A 74 5.08 -11.92 9.73
CA LEU A 74 5.64 -12.44 10.97
C LEU A 74 5.47 -11.48 12.14
N LYS A 75 4.95 -10.27 11.90
CA LYS A 75 4.72 -9.26 12.95
C LYS A 75 3.40 -9.55 13.69
N PRO A 76 3.30 -9.17 14.96
CA PRO A 76 2.03 -9.21 15.69
C PRO A 76 0.99 -8.32 14.99
N HIS A 77 -0.19 -8.88 14.66
CA HIS A 77 -1.27 -8.14 14.04
C HIS A 77 -2.20 -7.51 15.07
N VAL A 78 -2.47 -6.22 14.92
CA VAL A 78 -3.32 -5.42 15.82
C VAL A 78 -4.78 -5.32 15.36
N GLY A 79 -5.18 -6.08 14.35
CA GLY A 79 -6.54 -6.08 13.79
C GLY A 79 -6.61 -5.39 12.43
N ASN A 80 -7.83 -5.06 11.97
CA ASN A 80 -8.02 -4.45 10.65
C ASN A 80 -7.77 -2.94 10.65
N VAL A 81 -7.65 -2.37 9.47
CA VAL A 81 -7.33 -0.94 9.23
C VAL A 81 -8.38 -0.02 9.87
N LEU A 82 -9.67 -0.33 9.74
CA LEU A 82 -10.76 0.52 10.22
C LEU A 82 -10.96 0.46 11.74
N ASN A 83 -10.74 -0.72 12.33
CA ASN A 83 -10.98 -0.98 13.75
C ASN A 83 -9.81 -1.76 14.37
N PRO A 84 -8.63 -1.14 14.52
CA PRO A 84 -7.50 -1.78 15.18
C PRO A 84 -7.78 -2.00 16.67
N SER A 85 -7.27 -3.09 17.24
CA SER A 85 -7.40 -3.39 18.66
C SER A 85 -6.47 -2.54 19.51
N LEU A 86 -7.02 -1.58 20.24
CA LEU A 86 -6.26 -0.73 21.15
C LEU A 86 -5.53 -1.54 22.25
N GLU A 87 -6.14 -2.62 22.72
CA GLU A 87 -5.54 -3.51 23.71
C GLU A 87 -4.24 -4.13 23.16
N LYS A 88 -4.29 -4.65 21.93
CA LYS A 88 -3.10 -5.20 21.27
C LYS A 88 -2.04 -4.13 21.03
N ILE A 89 -2.44 -2.93 20.60
CA ILE A 89 -1.51 -1.81 20.40
C ILE A 89 -0.81 -1.46 21.72
N VAL A 90 -1.55 -1.29 22.81
CA VAL A 90 -1.02 -0.97 24.13
C VAL A 90 -0.06 -2.06 24.64
N ALA A 91 -0.42 -3.35 24.43
CA ALA A 91 0.41 -4.48 24.82
C ALA A 91 1.78 -4.48 24.12
N LEU A 92 1.84 -3.97 22.88
CA LEU A 92 3.08 -3.83 22.12
C LEU A 92 3.97 -2.67 22.62
N LYS A 93 3.45 -1.79 23.48
CA LYS A 93 4.17 -0.63 24.04
C LYS A 93 4.88 0.19 22.95
N PRO A 94 4.16 0.67 21.93
CA PRO A 94 4.76 1.48 20.89
C PRO A 94 5.16 2.84 21.44
N ASP A 95 6.20 3.41 20.87
CA ASP A 95 6.57 4.81 21.09
C ASP A 95 6.02 5.74 20.01
N LEU A 96 5.57 5.18 18.88
CA LEU A 96 4.83 5.88 17.82
C LEU A 96 3.92 4.91 17.05
N VAL A 97 2.70 5.36 16.81
CA VAL A 97 1.74 4.71 15.89
C VAL A 97 1.65 5.55 14.61
N LEU A 98 1.61 4.89 13.47
CA LEU A 98 1.45 5.50 12.15
C LEU A 98 0.10 5.07 11.56
N GLY A 99 -0.67 6.01 11.05
CA GLY A 99 -2.01 5.73 10.52
C GLY A 99 -2.35 6.61 9.32
N ILE A 100 -3.37 6.22 8.55
CA ILE A 100 -3.92 6.98 7.43
C ILE A 100 -5.17 7.72 7.90
N ALA A 101 -5.23 9.01 7.62
CA ALA A 101 -6.29 9.87 8.14
C ALA A 101 -7.68 9.45 7.65
N GLU A 102 -7.79 9.07 6.40
CA GLU A 102 -9.03 8.71 5.72
C GLU A 102 -9.51 7.31 6.11
N ALA A 103 -8.57 6.38 6.36
CA ALA A 103 -8.89 4.98 6.68
C ALA A 103 -9.05 4.72 8.17
N ASN A 104 -8.26 5.38 9.03
CA ASN A 104 -8.31 5.16 10.46
C ASN A 104 -9.32 6.09 11.14
N ARG A 105 -10.25 5.53 11.89
CA ARG A 105 -11.29 6.31 12.56
C ARG A 105 -10.70 7.35 13.52
N ARG A 106 -11.23 8.55 13.50
CA ARG A 106 -10.87 9.63 14.44
C ARG A 106 -10.95 9.19 15.90
N GLN A 107 -11.93 8.32 16.24
CA GLN A 107 -12.06 7.74 17.56
C GLN A 107 -10.81 6.97 18.01
N THR A 108 -10.16 6.22 17.11
CA THR A 108 -8.90 5.51 17.39
C THR A 108 -7.79 6.50 17.76
N ALA A 109 -7.65 7.59 17.00
CA ALA A 109 -6.68 8.64 17.29
C ALA A 109 -6.91 9.28 18.65
N ASP A 110 -8.17 9.63 18.97
CA ASP A 110 -8.54 10.23 20.26
C ASP A 110 -8.27 9.28 21.44
N GLN A 111 -8.46 7.99 21.25
CA GLN A 111 -8.21 6.98 22.29
C GLN A 111 -6.72 6.77 22.51
N LEU A 112 -5.90 6.68 21.45
CA LEU A 112 -4.44 6.60 21.56
C LEU A 112 -3.88 7.84 22.26
N GLN A 113 -4.38 9.03 21.93
CA GLN A 113 -3.99 10.28 22.59
C GLN A 113 -4.28 10.26 24.10
N ARG A 114 -5.46 9.77 24.53
CA ARG A 114 -5.80 9.63 25.96
C ARG A 114 -4.89 8.65 26.69
N LEU A 115 -4.35 7.65 25.97
CA LEU A 115 -3.39 6.68 26.49
C LEU A 115 -1.93 7.18 26.47
N GLY A 116 -1.72 8.41 25.96
CA GLY A 116 -0.39 9.00 25.82
C GLY A 116 0.46 8.37 24.72
N ILE A 117 -0.16 7.65 23.79
CA ILE A 117 0.50 7.03 22.64
C ILE A 117 0.39 8.00 21.45
N PRO A 118 1.51 8.53 20.93
CA PRO A 118 1.45 9.43 19.79
C PRO A 118 1.04 8.69 18.52
N LEU A 119 0.12 9.30 17.75
CA LEU A 119 -0.27 8.86 16.42
C LEU A 119 0.13 9.92 15.40
N TYR A 120 0.94 9.55 14.41
CA TYR A 120 1.27 10.34 13.23
C TYR A 120 0.36 9.95 12.07
N GLY A 121 -0.42 10.91 11.57
CA GLY A 121 -1.36 10.70 10.48
C GLY A 121 -0.74 11.05 9.14
N LEU A 122 -0.95 10.17 8.15
CA LEU A 122 -0.59 10.36 6.75
C LEU A 122 -1.85 10.59 5.92
N THR A 123 -1.69 11.15 4.72
CA THR A 123 -2.72 11.34 3.69
C THR A 123 -2.26 10.70 2.38
N ASP A 124 -3.18 10.25 1.53
CA ASP A 124 -2.85 9.41 0.38
C ASP A 124 -3.73 9.63 -0.86
N HIS A 125 -4.10 10.88 -1.15
CA HIS A 125 -4.98 11.21 -2.26
C HIS A 125 -4.32 11.11 -3.65
N THR A 126 -3.00 11.34 -3.73
CA THR A 126 -2.27 11.37 -5.00
C THR A 126 -0.94 10.62 -4.90
N LEU A 127 -0.36 10.29 -6.06
CA LEU A 127 0.99 9.73 -6.12
C LEU A 127 2.04 10.72 -5.54
N ASP A 128 1.85 12.03 -5.75
CA ASP A 128 2.74 13.04 -5.14
C ASP A 128 2.58 13.10 -3.62
N ASP A 129 1.39 12.83 -3.07
CA ASP A 129 1.22 12.69 -1.62
C ASP A 129 2.01 11.49 -1.11
N THR A 130 1.92 10.34 -1.78
CA THR A 130 2.72 9.15 -1.44
C THR A 130 4.22 9.46 -1.41
N LEU A 131 4.74 10.16 -2.42
CA LEU A 131 6.15 10.54 -2.46
C LEU A 131 6.53 11.54 -1.36
N ARG A 132 5.65 12.49 -1.05
CA ARG A 132 5.82 13.45 0.05
C ARG A 132 5.82 12.74 1.41
N SER A 133 4.91 11.80 1.63
CA SER A 133 4.82 11.01 2.87
C SER A 133 6.11 10.24 3.16
N ILE A 134 6.83 9.74 2.14
CA ILE A 134 8.14 9.11 2.31
C ILE A 134 9.15 10.11 2.92
N ALA A 135 9.20 11.34 2.40
CA ALA A 135 10.09 12.38 2.93
C ALA A 135 9.68 12.83 4.34
N ASP A 136 8.39 12.96 4.61
CA ASP A 136 7.84 13.34 5.91
C ASP A 136 8.11 12.28 6.97
N LEU A 137 7.92 11.00 6.63
CA LEU A 137 8.32 9.87 7.48
C LEU A 137 9.83 9.86 7.71
N GLY A 138 10.64 10.17 6.69
CA GLY A 138 12.09 10.31 6.84
C GLY A 138 12.46 11.28 7.95
N ARG A 139 11.77 12.42 7.99
CA ARG A 139 11.95 13.45 9.05
C ARG A 139 11.41 12.99 10.38
N ALA A 140 10.22 12.40 10.41
CA ALA A 140 9.56 11.96 11.64
C ALA A 140 10.30 10.80 12.33
N LEU A 141 10.91 9.89 11.56
CA LEU A 141 11.52 8.64 12.03
C LEU A 141 13.07 8.69 12.10
N ASP A 142 13.65 9.87 11.83
CA ASP A 142 15.10 10.07 11.80
C ASP A 142 15.82 9.13 10.83
N CYS A 143 15.32 9.10 9.58
CA CYS A 143 15.93 8.33 8.47
C CYS A 143 15.99 9.15 7.18
N ASN A 144 16.28 10.45 7.26
CA ASN A 144 16.24 11.39 6.13
C ASN A 144 17.06 10.94 4.93
N VAL A 145 18.23 10.34 5.14
CA VAL A 145 19.12 9.92 4.02
C VAL A 145 18.45 8.83 3.19
N ALA A 146 17.91 7.80 3.85
CA ALA A 146 17.22 6.71 3.18
C ALA A 146 15.94 7.22 2.48
N ALA A 147 15.15 8.06 3.15
CA ALA A 147 13.92 8.63 2.61
C ALA A 147 14.19 9.50 1.38
N THR A 148 15.22 10.37 1.42
CA THR A 148 15.59 11.21 0.28
C THR A 148 16.04 10.36 -0.91
N ALA A 149 16.87 9.34 -0.69
CA ALA A 149 17.35 8.45 -1.74
C ALA A 149 16.18 7.68 -2.39
N LEU A 150 15.25 7.15 -1.57
CA LEU A 150 14.06 6.44 -2.03
C LEU A 150 13.16 7.39 -2.85
N GLU A 151 12.78 8.55 -2.30
CA GLU A 151 11.93 9.53 -2.98
C GLU A 151 12.51 9.95 -4.33
N GLN A 152 13.79 10.31 -4.38
CA GLN A 152 14.44 10.69 -5.64
C GLN A 152 14.46 9.55 -6.68
N ASN A 153 14.67 8.32 -6.24
CA ASN A 153 14.58 7.17 -7.14
C ASN A 153 13.18 7.04 -7.73
N LEU A 154 12.15 7.08 -6.88
CA LEU A 154 10.75 6.93 -7.30
C LEU A 154 10.32 8.08 -8.24
N ARG A 155 10.70 9.34 -7.93
CA ARG A 155 10.41 10.48 -8.80
C ARG A 155 11.05 10.34 -10.18
N ARG A 156 12.28 9.80 -10.27
CA ARG A 156 12.90 9.53 -11.59
C ARG A 156 12.12 8.50 -12.38
N ARG A 157 11.62 7.44 -11.75
CA ARG A 157 10.79 6.41 -12.39
C ARG A 157 9.48 7.00 -12.89
N VAL A 158 8.80 7.80 -12.08
CA VAL A 158 7.57 8.53 -12.48
C VAL A 158 7.84 9.40 -13.70
N ALA A 159 8.87 10.24 -13.66
CA ALA A 159 9.23 11.12 -14.76
C ALA A 159 9.58 10.37 -16.05
N GLU A 160 10.19 9.20 -15.93
CA GLU A 160 10.48 8.34 -17.08
C GLU A 160 9.20 7.79 -17.71
N VAL A 161 8.22 7.34 -16.90
CA VAL A 161 6.92 6.91 -17.42
C VAL A 161 6.23 8.06 -18.14
N GLU A 162 6.10 9.23 -17.48
CA GLU A 162 5.46 10.42 -18.06
C GLU A 162 6.11 10.84 -19.38
N ARG A 163 7.44 10.76 -19.46
CA ARG A 163 8.19 11.06 -20.68
C ARG A 163 7.88 10.09 -21.82
N ARG A 164 7.74 8.79 -21.51
CA ARG A 164 7.46 7.74 -22.53
C ARG A 164 6.05 7.85 -23.09
N VAL A 165 5.09 8.22 -22.27
CA VAL A 165 3.70 8.33 -22.69
C VAL A 165 3.34 9.72 -23.23
N ALA A 166 4.29 10.66 -23.20
CA ALA A 166 4.07 12.03 -23.69
C ALA A 166 3.77 12.02 -25.20
N GLY A 167 2.59 12.53 -25.56
CA GLY A 167 2.15 12.60 -26.96
C GLY A 167 1.46 11.33 -27.48
N GLU A 168 1.39 10.29 -26.69
CA GLU A 168 0.60 9.09 -27.02
C GLU A 168 -0.92 9.35 -26.92
N ALA A 169 -1.71 8.54 -27.62
CA ALA A 169 -3.16 8.55 -27.48
C ALA A 169 -3.54 8.18 -26.05
N ARG A 170 -4.59 8.81 -25.50
CA ARG A 170 -5.01 8.58 -24.11
C ARG A 170 -6.22 7.63 -24.04
N PRO A 171 -6.02 6.31 -23.85
CA PRO A 171 -7.11 5.35 -23.76
C PRO A 171 -8.01 5.65 -22.55
N LYS A 172 -9.32 5.41 -22.73
CA LYS A 172 -10.30 5.44 -21.65
C LYS A 172 -10.16 4.19 -20.78
N VAL A 173 -10.04 4.36 -19.48
CA VAL A 173 -9.80 3.28 -18.51
C VAL A 173 -10.96 3.18 -17.53
N LEU A 174 -11.51 1.98 -17.36
CA LEU A 174 -12.33 1.60 -16.21
C LEU A 174 -11.44 0.83 -15.23
N PHE A 175 -11.22 1.38 -14.03
CA PHE A 175 -10.63 0.63 -12.93
C PHE A 175 -11.75 0.04 -12.08
N VAL A 176 -11.73 -1.26 -11.83
CA VAL A 176 -12.78 -1.96 -11.07
C VAL A 176 -12.28 -2.23 -9.67
N VAL A 177 -12.77 -1.44 -8.70
CA VAL A 177 -12.53 -1.69 -7.27
C VAL A 177 -13.39 -2.86 -6.80
N TRP A 178 -14.66 -2.88 -7.22
CA TRP A 178 -15.60 -3.96 -6.93
C TRP A 178 -16.54 -4.16 -8.13
N HIS A 179 -16.80 -5.41 -8.50
CA HIS A 179 -17.54 -5.69 -9.74
C HIS A 179 -19.06 -5.79 -9.56
N GLN A 180 -19.56 -6.05 -8.33
CA GLN A 180 -21.01 -6.17 -8.05
C GLN A 180 -21.36 -5.81 -6.58
N PRO A 181 -21.91 -4.59 -6.33
CA PRO A 181 -22.17 -3.53 -7.32
C PRO A 181 -20.86 -2.95 -7.88
N LEU A 182 -20.90 -2.51 -9.15
CA LEU A 182 -19.71 -1.93 -9.79
C LEU A 182 -19.29 -0.65 -9.04
N THR A 183 -18.12 -0.68 -8.47
CA THR A 183 -17.47 0.46 -7.81
C THR A 183 -16.14 0.73 -8.51
N THR A 184 -15.84 1.99 -8.77
CA THR A 184 -14.61 2.43 -9.47
C THR A 184 -13.85 3.47 -8.64
N ALA A 185 -12.62 3.77 -9.06
CA ALA A 185 -11.85 4.89 -8.53
C ALA A 185 -12.28 6.17 -9.25
N GLY A 186 -12.79 7.15 -8.52
CA GLY A 186 -13.18 8.46 -9.01
C GLY A 186 -12.07 9.48 -8.99
N PRO A 187 -12.37 10.77 -9.26
CA PRO A 187 -11.38 11.84 -9.22
C PRO A 187 -10.80 12.00 -7.81
N HIS A 188 -9.62 12.59 -7.73
CA HIS A 188 -8.89 12.85 -6.48
C HIS A 188 -8.42 11.57 -5.73
N THR A 189 -8.43 10.41 -6.38
CA THR A 189 -7.80 9.20 -5.84
C THR A 189 -6.41 8.99 -6.44
N PHE A 190 -5.50 8.39 -5.67
CA PHE A 190 -4.17 8.01 -6.18
C PHE A 190 -4.26 7.03 -7.36
N ILE A 191 -5.32 6.23 -7.45
CA ILE A 191 -5.56 5.32 -8.58
C ILE A 191 -5.87 6.11 -9.86
N SER A 192 -6.74 7.14 -9.77
CA SER A 192 -7.02 8.02 -10.91
C SER A 192 -5.76 8.78 -11.34
N ASP A 193 -4.95 9.25 -10.37
CA ASP A 193 -3.67 9.91 -10.66
C ASP A 193 -2.68 8.96 -11.37
N VAL A 194 -2.59 7.70 -10.94
CA VAL A 194 -1.80 6.65 -11.63
C VAL A 194 -2.26 6.47 -13.07
N ILE A 195 -3.57 6.35 -13.31
CA ILE A 195 -4.11 6.21 -14.67
C ILE A 195 -3.72 7.41 -15.54
N HIS A 196 -3.84 8.64 -15.01
CA HIS A 196 -3.49 9.85 -15.74
C HIS A 196 -2.00 9.93 -16.08
N ARG A 197 -1.14 9.65 -15.11
CA ARG A 197 0.33 9.66 -15.29
C ARG A 197 0.82 8.52 -16.20
N ALA A 198 0.06 7.42 -16.23
CA ALA A 198 0.26 6.33 -17.17
C ALA A 198 -0.22 6.67 -18.60
N GLY A 199 -0.70 7.90 -18.87
CA GLY A 199 -1.18 8.33 -20.18
C GLY A 199 -2.62 7.92 -20.50
N GLY A 200 -3.41 7.48 -19.52
CA GLY A 200 -4.84 7.17 -19.69
C GLY A 200 -5.78 8.30 -19.31
N VAL A 201 -7.08 8.05 -19.43
CA VAL A 201 -8.18 8.88 -18.92
C VAL A 201 -9.14 7.98 -18.17
N SER A 202 -9.43 8.26 -16.90
CA SER A 202 -10.42 7.48 -16.16
C SER A 202 -11.83 7.81 -16.65
N ILE A 203 -12.67 6.79 -16.85
CA ILE A 203 -14.07 7.03 -17.23
C ILE A 203 -14.91 7.63 -16.10
N SER A 204 -14.36 7.77 -14.91
CA SER A 204 -15.01 8.30 -13.70
C SER A 204 -14.54 9.69 -13.29
N ASP A 205 -13.70 10.35 -14.11
CA ASP A 205 -13.13 11.67 -13.78
C ASP A 205 -14.16 12.80 -13.60
N ASP A 206 -15.35 12.67 -14.17
CA ASP A 206 -16.46 13.62 -14.08
C ASP A 206 -17.39 13.36 -12.88
N LEU A 207 -17.15 12.32 -12.12
CA LEU A 207 -17.94 11.99 -10.95
C LEU A 207 -17.49 12.81 -9.73
N LYS A 208 -18.31 12.85 -8.67
CA LYS A 208 -18.03 13.70 -7.51
C LYS A 208 -17.42 12.93 -6.33
N SER A 209 -17.66 11.62 -6.28
CA SER A 209 -17.15 10.75 -5.21
C SER A 209 -15.78 10.21 -5.58
N GLU A 210 -14.93 9.98 -4.59
CA GLU A 210 -13.66 9.27 -4.75
C GLU A 210 -13.87 7.79 -5.07
N TRP A 211 -14.95 7.19 -4.54
CA TRP A 211 -15.28 5.78 -4.75
C TRP A 211 -16.74 5.67 -5.25
N PRO A 212 -17.01 6.07 -6.50
CA PRO A 212 -18.38 6.07 -6.99
C PRO A 212 -18.85 4.68 -7.40
N GLY A 213 -20.12 4.38 -7.08
CA GLY A 213 -20.85 3.29 -7.69
C GLY A 213 -21.30 3.69 -9.10
N LEU A 214 -21.18 2.76 -10.05
CA LEU A 214 -21.70 2.90 -11.41
C LEU A 214 -22.67 1.76 -11.72
N THR A 215 -23.70 2.05 -12.52
CA THR A 215 -24.43 0.95 -13.18
C THR A 215 -23.61 0.45 -14.36
N LEU A 216 -23.80 -0.81 -14.75
CA LEU A 216 -23.13 -1.36 -15.93
C LEU A 216 -23.50 -0.58 -17.21
N GLU A 217 -24.75 -0.12 -17.34
CA GLU A 217 -25.21 0.70 -18.45
C GLU A 217 -24.43 2.01 -18.52
N ALA A 218 -24.30 2.71 -17.38
CA ALA A 218 -23.55 3.96 -17.34
C ALA A 218 -22.06 3.77 -17.66
N ALA A 219 -21.49 2.62 -17.29
CA ALA A 219 -20.12 2.28 -17.63
C ALA A 219 -19.98 1.91 -19.14
N LEU A 220 -20.97 1.20 -19.70
CA LEU A 220 -21.03 0.88 -21.12
C LEU A 220 -21.15 2.13 -22.01
N ASP A 221 -21.99 3.08 -21.63
CA ASP A 221 -22.16 4.37 -22.35
C ASP A 221 -20.88 5.20 -22.38
N ARG A 222 -20.01 5.05 -21.37
CA ARG A 222 -18.70 5.72 -21.32
C ARG A 222 -17.65 5.05 -22.20
N ASP A 223 -17.91 3.80 -22.64
CA ASP A 223 -17.13 2.99 -23.58
C ASP A 223 -15.63 2.96 -23.26
N PRO A 224 -15.21 2.29 -22.16
CA PRO A 224 -13.78 2.16 -21.84
C PRO A 224 -13.03 1.35 -22.90
N ASP A 225 -11.82 1.80 -23.24
CA ASP A 225 -10.88 1.08 -24.11
C ASP A 225 -10.18 -0.06 -23.38
N VAL A 226 -9.98 0.08 -22.07
CA VAL A 226 -9.28 -0.86 -21.20
C VAL A 226 -10.01 -0.99 -19.87
N ILE A 227 -10.08 -2.21 -19.35
CA ILE A 227 -10.61 -2.48 -18.01
C ILE A 227 -9.50 -3.10 -17.16
N LEU A 228 -9.26 -2.51 -15.98
CA LEU A 228 -8.23 -2.93 -15.04
C LEU A 228 -8.86 -3.45 -13.75
N PHE A 229 -8.33 -4.55 -13.24
CA PHE A 229 -8.66 -5.15 -11.94
C PHE A 229 -7.38 -5.25 -11.09
N PRO A 230 -7.41 -4.97 -9.79
CA PRO A 230 -6.27 -5.25 -8.92
C PRO A 230 -6.13 -6.76 -8.72
N SER A 231 -4.92 -7.27 -8.51
CA SER A 231 -4.65 -8.70 -8.25
C SER A 231 -4.99 -9.14 -6.82
N HIS A 232 -6.09 -8.63 -6.27
CA HIS A 232 -6.55 -8.98 -4.94
C HIS A 232 -7.64 -10.06 -5.02
N VAL A 233 -7.46 -11.17 -4.29
CA VAL A 233 -8.32 -12.37 -4.38
C VAL A 233 -9.80 -12.06 -4.12
N GLU A 234 -10.09 -11.14 -3.20
CA GLU A 234 -11.47 -10.77 -2.87
C GLU A 234 -12.07 -9.74 -3.82
N LEU A 235 -11.22 -8.93 -4.48
CA LEU A 235 -11.67 -7.84 -5.35
C LEU A 235 -11.77 -8.24 -6.82
N SER A 236 -11.05 -9.27 -7.22
CA SER A 236 -10.93 -9.67 -8.63
C SER A 236 -11.34 -11.12 -8.86
N PRO A 237 -12.56 -11.35 -9.34
CA PRO A 237 -12.93 -12.67 -9.84
C PRO A 237 -12.06 -13.04 -11.05
N PRO A 238 -11.94 -14.33 -11.39
CA PRO A 238 -11.24 -14.75 -12.60
C PRO A 238 -11.75 -14.01 -13.82
N LEU A 239 -10.88 -13.44 -14.65
CA LEU A 239 -11.27 -12.64 -15.81
C LEU A 239 -12.21 -13.41 -16.77
N ASP A 240 -12.02 -14.73 -16.89
CA ASP A 240 -12.89 -15.57 -17.72
C ASP A 240 -14.31 -15.67 -17.16
N GLU A 241 -14.50 -15.52 -15.87
CA GLU A 241 -15.82 -15.42 -15.25
C GLU A 241 -16.46 -14.08 -15.59
N ILE A 242 -15.73 -12.97 -15.41
CA ILE A 242 -16.18 -11.62 -15.76
C ILE A 242 -16.65 -11.57 -17.22
N LYS A 243 -15.88 -12.13 -18.15
CA LYS A 243 -16.22 -12.16 -19.59
C LYS A 243 -17.55 -12.85 -19.88
N ARG A 244 -18.01 -13.75 -19.00
CA ARG A 244 -19.28 -14.48 -19.16
C ARG A 244 -20.47 -13.80 -18.49
N LEU A 245 -20.22 -12.86 -17.56
CA LEU A 245 -21.30 -12.19 -16.85
C LEU A 245 -22.16 -11.35 -17.80
N PRO A 246 -23.51 -11.40 -17.64
CA PRO A 246 -24.41 -10.51 -18.39
C PRO A 246 -24.02 -9.04 -18.19
N GLY A 247 -24.07 -8.26 -19.27
CA GLY A 247 -23.65 -6.86 -19.29
C GLY A 247 -22.14 -6.69 -19.50
N TRP A 248 -21.28 -7.42 -18.79
CA TRP A 248 -19.82 -7.32 -18.97
C TRP A 248 -19.35 -7.70 -20.37
N ARG A 249 -19.91 -8.75 -20.96
CA ARG A 249 -19.59 -9.18 -22.33
C ARG A 249 -19.92 -8.15 -23.40
N GLU A 250 -20.73 -7.13 -23.09
CA GLU A 250 -21.10 -6.09 -24.03
C GLU A 250 -20.03 -5.01 -24.17
N PHE A 251 -19.15 -4.84 -23.19
CA PHE A 251 -18.04 -3.89 -23.28
C PHE A 251 -17.15 -4.18 -24.48
N ARG A 252 -16.79 -3.12 -25.23
CA ARG A 252 -15.83 -3.21 -26.33
C ARG A 252 -14.47 -3.73 -25.84
N ALA A 253 -14.00 -3.29 -24.68
CA ALA A 253 -12.78 -3.77 -24.06
C ALA A 253 -12.81 -5.29 -23.83
N VAL A 254 -13.97 -5.85 -23.41
CA VAL A 254 -14.13 -7.31 -23.23
C VAL A 254 -14.07 -8.03 -24.57
N LYS A 255 -14.80 -7.56 -25.58
CA LYS A 255 -14.82 -8.13 -26.93
C LYS A 255 -13.44 -8.12 -27.59
N GLN A 256 -12.62 -7.11 -27.27
CA GLN A 256 -11.25 -6.95 -27.77
C GLN A 256 -10.19 -7.60 -26.87
N ASN A 257 -10.59 -8.31 -25.81
CA ASN A 257 -9.72 -8.93 -24.83
C ASN A 257 -8.76 -7.95 -24.13
N ARG A 258 -9.21 -6.69 -23.90
CA ARG A 258 -8.47 -5.64 -23.22
C ARG A 258 -8.88 -5.51 -21.73
N LEU A 259 -8.95 -6.65 -21.06
CA LEU A 259 -9.10 -6.77 -19.60
C LEU A 259 -7.79 -7.24 -19.02
N TYR A 260 -7.31 -6.56 -17.99
CA TYR A 260 -6.04 -6.88 -17.37
C TYR A 260 -6.17 -6.91 -15.85
N VAL A 261 -5.40 -7.81 -15.25
CA VAL A 261 -5.12 -7.78 -13.81
C VAL A 261 -3.80 -7.03 -13.61
N VAL A 262 -3.83 -6.02 -12.75
CA VAL A 262 -2.65 -5.25 -12.36
C VAL A 262 -2.23 -5.60 -10.94
N SER A 263 -0.96 -5.39 -10.62
CA SER A 263 -0.43 -5.67 -9.29
C SER A 263 -1.31 -5.07 -8.19
N GLU A 264 -1.49 -5.79 -7.09
CA GLU A 264 -2.18 -5.30 -5.89
C GLU A 264 -1.59 -3.97 -5.36
N SER A 265 -0.32 -3.71 -5.65
CA SER A 265 0.33 -2.44 -5.28
C SER A 265 -0.42 -1.19 -5.78
N ILE A 266 -1.30 -1.32 -6.78
CA ILE A 266 -2.13 -0.21 -7.27
C ILE A 266 -3.18 0.27 -6.24
N ILE A 267 -3.53 -0.56 -5.27
CA ILE A 267 -4.46 -0.18 -4.19
C ILE A 267 -3.74 0.23 -2.90
N HIS A 268 -2.42 0.26 -2.91
CA HIS A 268 -1.60 0.67 -1.77
C HIS A 268 -0.77 1.92 -2.11
N PRO A 269 -1.05 3.08 -1.53
CA PRO A 269 -0.24 4.30 -1.68
C PRO A 269 1.10 4.15 -0.91
N SER A 270 1.99 3.35 -1.48
CA SER A 270 3.30 2.97 -0.97
C SER A 270 4.38 3.19 -2.05
N PRO A 271 5.67 2.98 -1.77
CA PRO A 271 6.72 2.99 -2.81
C PRO A 271 6.43 2.07 -3.99
N ARG A 272 5.67 0.98 -3.78
CA ARG A 272 5.28 0.03 -4.83
C ARG A 272 4.17 0.54 -5.76
N LEU A 273 3.53 1.66 -5.44
CA LEU A 273 2.57 2.30 -6.34
C LEU A 273 3.21 2.69 -7.68
N ILE A 274 4.51 2.97 -7.67
CA ILE A 274 5.26 3.27 -8.89
C ILE A 274 5.45 2.03 -9.77
N ASP A 275 5.55 0.83 -9.20
CA ASP A 275 5.57 -0.42 -9.96
C ASP A 275 4.23 -0.62 -10.69
N ALA A 276 3.10 -0.30 -10.01
CA ALA A 276 1.78 -0.32 -10.62
C ALA A 276 1.64 0.75 -11.73
N LEU A 277 2.18 1.96 -11.53
CA LEU A 277 2.20 3.00 -12.56
C LEU A 277 2.91 2.51 -13.83
N GLU A 278 4.10 1.90 -13.69
CA GLU A 278 4.86 1.35 -14.81
C GLU A 278 4.09 0.23 -15.53
N GLN A 279 3.46 -0.66 -14.77
CA GLN A 279 2.63 -1.73 -15.31
C GLN A 279 1.42 -1.19 -16.09
N VAL A 280 0.68 -0.23 -15.52
CA VAL A 280 -0.47 0.38 -16.18
C VAL A 280 -0.03 1.10 -17.46
N ALA A 281 1.07 1.86 -17.42
CA ALA A 281 1.60 2.54 -18.60
C ALA A 281 1.98 1.55 -19.72
N ALA A 282 2.61 0.42 -19.39
CA ALA A 282 2.94 -0.62 -20.36
C ALA A 282 1.69 -1.31 -20.94
N ILE A 283 0.60 -1.44 -20.17
CA ILE A 283 -0.69 -1.97 -20.66
C ILE A 283 -1.36 -0.97 -21.61
N LEU A 284 -1.34 0.32 -21.28
CA LEU A 284 -1.98 1.36 -22.08
C LEU A 284 -1.20 1.65 -23.37
N HIS A 285 0.13 1.62 -23.33
CA HIS A 285 1.06 2.03 -24.38
C HIS A 285 2.13 0.96 -24.65
N PRO A 286 1.77 -0.26 -25.07
CA PRO A 286 2.74 -1.36 -25.20
C PRO A 286 3.88 -1.04 -26.16
N GLU A 287 3.67 -0.24 -27.19
CA GLU A 287 4.69 0.13 -28.16
C GLU A 287 5.75 1.07 -27.55
N ALA A 288 5.35 1.99 -26.68
CA ALA A 288 6.26 2.90 -25.98
C ALA A 288 7.18 2.17 -24.98
N PHE A 289 6.80 0.96 -24.56
CA PHE A 289 7.53 0.14 -23.60
C PHE A 289 8.18 -1.11 -24.24
N ALA A 290 7.83 -1.47 -25.48
CA ALA A 290 8.38 -2.65 -26.16
C ALA A 290 9.89 -2.55 -26.45
N MET A 291 10.43 -1.35 -26.68
CA MET A 291 11.85 -1.14 -26.96
C MET A 291 12.74 -1.23 -25.70
N ALA A 292 12.16 -1.19 -24.50
CA ALA A 292 12.87 -1.36 -23.23
C ALA A 292 12.90 -2.82 -22.74
N ALA A 293 12.26 -3.74 -23.47
CA ALA A 293 12.26 -5.18 -23.14
C ALA A 293 13.60 -5.88 -23.46
N SER A 294 14.59 -5.18 -24.01
CA SER A 294 15.99 -5.62 -24.03
C SER A 294 16.66 -5.19 -22.70
N ASP A 295 16.68 -6.09 -21.75
CA ASP A 295 17.65 -6.33 -20.67
C ASP A 295 17.56 -5.61 -19.30
N GLU A 296 16.89 -4.49 -19.11
CA GLU A 296 17.05 -3.80 -17.81
C GLU A 296 15.88 -3.89 -16.80
N TRP A 297 14.64 -4.06 -17.21
CA TRP A 297 13.55 -4.03 -16.23
C TRP A 297 13.06 -5.41 -15.75
N ARG A 298 13.45 -6.49 -16.44
CA ARG A 298 13.20 -7.86 -15.94
C ARG A 298 14.03 -8.23 -14.73
N VAL A 299 15.12 -7.50 -14.48
CA VAL A 299 16.06 -7.76 -13.38
C VAL A 299 15.62 -7.07 -12.06
N ALA A 300 14.83 -6.00 -12.12
CA ALA A 300 14.44 -5.25 -10.93
C ALA A 300 13.37 -5.93 -10.06
N SER A 301 12.64 -6.92 -10.58
CA SER A 301 11.65 -7.69 -9.80
C SER A 301 12.23 -8.90 -9.06
N ASP A 302 13.44 -9.36 -9.41
CA ASP A 302 14.06 -10.56 -8.83
C ASP A 302 15.30 -10.28 -7.94
N GLU A 303 15.84 -9.07 -7.91
CA GLU A 303 17.10 -8.74 -7.22
C GLU A 303 16.98 -7.80 -6.01
N GLN A 304 15.92 -7.87 -5.23
CA GLN A 304 15.99 -7.38 -3.85
C GLN A 304 16.17 -8.53 -2.85
N GLN A 305 17.11 -9.43 -3.14
CA GLN A 305 17.70 -10.28 -2.10
C GLN A 305 18.82 -9.51 -1.42
N ALA A 306 18.67 -9.35 -0.10
CA ALA A 306 19.68 -8.75 0.78
C ALA A 306 21.07 -9.41 0.59
N PRO A 307 22.17 -8.65 0.69
CA PRO A 307 23.50 -9.22 0.64
C PRO A 307 23.83 -9.96 1.93
N GLY A 308 24.17 -11.24 1.80
CA GLY A 308 24.92 -11.97 2.79
C GLY A 308 24.22 -13.16 3.46
N PHE A 309 24.17 -14.30 2.79
CA PHE A 309 24.42 -15.57 3.46
C PHE A 309 24.98 -16.58 2.42
N SER A 310 26.26 -16.87 2.56
CA SER A 310 26.94 -17.96 1.87
C SER A 310 26.37 -19.28 2.36
N SER A 311 25.69 -20.04 1.50
CA SER A 311 25.34 -21.43 1.80
C SER A 311 26.09 -22.38 0.87
N ARG A 312 26.85 -23.28 1.49
CA ARG A 312 27.44 -24.45 0.85
C ARG A 312 26.34 -25.33 0.26
N ARG A 313 26.58 -25.76 -0.97
CA ARG A 313 25.81 -26.81 -1.64
C ARG A 313 25.98 -28.13 -0.89
N GLU A 314 24.87 -28.75 -0.51
CA GLU A 314 24.74 -30.20 -0.45
C GLU A 314 23.40 -30.58 -1.08
N GLY A 315 23.47 -31.48 -2.08
CA GLY A 315 22.35 -31.90 -2.87
C GLY A 315 21.48 -32.90 -2.14
N PHE A 316 20.17 -32.82 -2.37
CA PHE A 316 19.27 -33.97 -2.26
C PHE A 316 18.21 -33.96 -3.36
N ALA A 317 17.96 -35.16 -3.84
CA ALA A 317 17.24 -35.50 -5.04
C ALA A 317 15.72 -35.28 -4.95
N CYS A 318 15.16 -35.09 -6.12
CA CYS A 318 13.75 -35.12 -6.51
C CYS A 318 13.02 -36.34 -5.95
N SER A 319 11.84 -36.15 -5.36
CA SER A 319 10.79 -37.18 -5.33
C SER A 319 9.41 -36.51 -5.31
N SER A 320 8.62 -36.87 -6.30
CA SER A 320 7.21 -36.55 -6.53
C SER A 320 6.30 -37.09 -5.42
N LEU A 321 5.22 -36.35 -5.09
CA LEU A 321 3.93 -36.95 -4.69
C LEU A 321 2.80 -35.90 -4.66
N ALA A 322 1.96 -35.97 -5.67
CA ALA A 322 0.50 -36.20 -5.63
C ALA A 322 -0.37 -35.33 -4.72
N THR A 323 -1.13 -34.49 -5.38
CA THR A 323 -2.58 -34.21 -5.22
C THR A 323 -3.27 -34.70 -3.95
N ARG A 324 -3.77 -33.76 -3.15
CA ARG A 324 -5.01 -33.97 -2.38
C ARG A 324 -5.87 -32.73 -2.40
N HIS A 325 -7.00 -32.81 -3.10
CA HIS A 325 -8.18 -31.99 -2.92
C HIS A 325 -8.64 -32.05 -1.46
N LEU A 326 -8.82 -30.90 -0.84
CA LEU A 326 -9.72 -30.75 0.29
C LEU A 326 -10.63 -29.54 0.00
N SER A 327 -11.84 -29.89 -0.38
CA SER A 327 -13.02 -29.04 -0.44
C SER A 327 -13.36 -28.57 0.97
N LEU A 328 -13.33 -27.27 1.20
CA LEU A 328 -13.96 -26.64 2.37
C LEU A 328 -14.88 -25.53 1.84
N THR A 329 -16.13 -25.94 1.61
CA THR A 329 -17.28 -25.05 1.53
C THR A 329 -17.50 -24.45 2.92
N ALA A 330 -17.07 -23.20 3.12
CA ALA A 330 -17.52 -22.39 4.24
C ALA A 330 -18.48 -21.32 3.70
N THR A 331 -19.72 -21.49 4.08
CA THR A 331 -20.88 -20.64 3.84
C THR A 331 -20.61 -19.23 4.42
N LEU A 332 -20.40 -18.24 3.56
CA LEU A 332 -20.45 -16.82 3.91
C LEU A 332 -21.82 -16.25 3.54
N THR A 333 -22.80 -16.50 4.42
CA THR A 333 -24.04 -15.71 4.50
C THR A 333 -23.89 -14.75 5.68
N GLY A 334 -23.89 -13.45 5.41
CA GLY A 334 -24.19 -12.42 6.40
C GLY A 334 -23.16 -11.33 6.60
N LEU A 335 -22.95 -10.48 5.60
CA LEU A 335 -22.49 -9.11 5.84
C LEU A 335 -23.57 -8.16 5.28
N PRO A 336 -24.17 -7.29 6.13
CA PRO A 336 -25.21 -6.37 5.68
C PRO A 336 -24.59 -5.23 4.84
N PRO A 337 -25.36 -4.62 3.91
CA PRO A 337 -24.90 -3.56 2.99
C PRO A 337 -24.40 -2.27 3.69
N GLN A 338 -24.58 -2.14 4.98
CA GLN A 338 -24.21 -0.96 5.78
C GLN A 338 -22.71 -0.82 6.07
N GLN A 339 -21.87 -1.78 5.68
CA GLN A 339 -20.43 -1.68 5.89
C GLN A 339 -19.69 -0.97 4.74
N ILE A 340 -20.36 -0.73 3.62
CA ILE A 340 -19.79 0.01 2.48
C ILE A 340 -19.94 1.52 2.67
N GLU A 341 -20.99 1.98 3.41
CA GLU A 341 -21.17 3.40 3.77
C GLU A 341 -20.18 3.89 4.86
N ALA A 342 -19.48 3.01 5.53
CA ALA A 342 -18.50 3.36 6.56
C ALA A 342 -17.06 3.48 6.02
N ALA A 343 -16.86 3.26 4.71
CA ALA A 343 -15.62 3.52 3.99
C ALA A 343 -15.70 4.81 3.15
N GLN A 344 -16.80 5.56 3.31
CA GLN A 344 -17.00 6.91 2.79
C GLN A 344 -16.65 7.96 3.84
#